data_abb5c3bd0effd980baf77daee3b174d8
#
_entry.id   abb5c3bd0effd980baf77daee3b174d8
#
_cell.length_a   1.000
_cell.length_b   1.000
_cell.length_c   1.000
_cell.angle_alpha   90.00
_cell.angle_beta   90.00
_cell.angle_gamma   90.00
#
_symmetry.space_group_name_H-M   'P 1'
#
loop_
_entity.id
_entity.type
_entity.pdbx_description
1 polymer ?
#
loop_
_entity_poly.entity_id
_entity_poly.type
_entity_poly.pdbx_seq_one_letter_code
_entity_poly.pdbx_strand_id
1 'polypeptide(L)' 'MPNHLTPEELAKEVGMDREEVIRICVEEGVPIYQGRIDKTLFQASLEAVGAGASASQS' A
#
# COMPACT_ATOMS: atom_id res chain seq x y z
N MET A 1 -12.77 -13.89 -1.06
CA MET A 1 -12.65 -12.48 -0.71
C MET A 1 -11.83 -11.76 -1.75
N PRO A 2 -12.30 -10.65 -2.27
CA PRO A 2 -11.52 -9.92 -3.25
C PRO A 2 -10.27 -9.34 -2.59
N ASN A 3 -9.17 -9.51 -3.30
CA ASN A 3 -7.90 -8.97 -2.86
C ASN A 3 -7.66 -7.56 -3.39
N HIS A 4 -8.63 -7.06 -4.15
CA HIS A 4 -8.51 -5.76 -4.80
C HIS A 4 -9.45 -4.77 -4.12
N LEU A 5 -8.87 -3.73 -3.57
CA LEU A 5 -9.59 -2.71 -2.81
C LEU A 5 -9.36 -1.34 -3.42
N THR A 6 -10.36 -0.47 -3.27
CA THR A 6 -10.15 0.93 -3.65
C THR A 6 -9.13 1.55 -2.69
N PRO A 7 -8.47 2.64 -3.11
CA PRO A 7 -7.53 3.31 -2.20
C PRO A 7 -8.16 3.69 -0.87
N GLU A 8 -9.42 4.08 -0.88
CA GLU A 8 -10.11 4.43 0.35
C GLU A 8 -10.28 3.24 1.27
N GLU A 9 -10.70 2.11 0.69
CA GLU A 9 -10.88 0.90 1.48
C GLU A 9 -9.55 0.41 2.03
N LEU A 10 -8.53 0.44 1.18
CA LEU A 10 -7.21 -0.02 1.59
C LEU A 10 -6.63 0.88 2.67
N ALA A 11 -6.83 2.18 2.56
CA ALA A 11 -6.37 3.13 3.56
C ALA A 11 -6.97 2.81 4.93
N LYS A 12 -8.25 2.49 4.96
CA LYS A 12 -8.89 2.11 6.21
C LYS A 12 -8.33 0.83 6.78
N GLU A 13 -8.05 -0.14 5.91
CA GLU A 13 -7.51 -1.41 6.34
C GLU A 13 -6.14 -1.27 6.99
N VAL A 14 -5.30 -0.42 6.41
CA VAL A 14 -3.92 -0.29 6.88
C VAL A 14 -3.71 0.91 7.81
N GLY A 15 -4.76 1.69 8.05
CA GLY A 15 -4.66 2.83 8.95
C GLY A 15 -3.84 3.98 8.40
N MET A 16 -3.95 4.23 7.11
CA MET A 16 -3.19 5.29 6.45
C MET A 16 -4.14 6.24 5.73
N ASP A 17 -3.60 7.37 5.29
CA ASP A 17 -4.36 8.28 4.47
C ASP A 17 -4.45 7.74 3.04
N ARG A 18 -5.57 8.05 2.38
CA ARG A 18 -5.77 7.62 1.00
C ARG A 18 -4.65 8.10 0.10
N GLU A 19 -4.21 9.33 0.30
CA GLU A 19 -3.14 9.89 -0.54
C GLU A 19 -1.82 9.17 -0.32
N GLU A 20 -1.54 8.75 0.90
CA GLU A 20 -0.34 8.00 1.17
C GLU A 20 -0.37 6.64 0.50
N VAL A 21 -1.53 5.99 0.51
CA VAL A 21 -1.69 4.71 -0.16
C VAL A 21 -1.36 4.87 -1.65
N ILE A 22 -1.92 5.90 -2.27
CA ILE A 22 -1.69 6.13 -3.69
C ILE A 22 -0.22 6.42 -3.95
N ARG A 23 0.41 7.23 -3.11
CA ARG A 23 1.81 7.57 -3.28
C ARG A 23 2.70 6.33 -3.19
N ILE A 24 2.44 5.48 -2.22
CA ILE A 24 3.22 4.26 -2.07
C ILE A 24 3.06 3.38 -3.30
N CYS A 25 1.84 3.28 -3.82
CA CYS A 25 1.62 2.49 -5.02
C CYS A 25 2.45 3.02 -6.19
N VAL A 26 2.52 4.33 -6.34
CA VAL A 26 3.30 4.93 -7.41
C VAL A 26 4.79 4.70 -7.19
N GLU A 27 5.26 4.94 -5.98
CA GLU A 27 6.68 4.84 -5.69
C GLU A 27 7.19 3.40 -5.73
N GLU A 28 6.39 2.48 -5.24
CA GLU A 28 6.79 1.08 -5.17
C GLU A 28 6.38 0.27 -6.40
N GLY A 29 5.69 0.90 -7.32
CA GLY A 29 5.29 0.21 -8.54
C GLY A 29 4.15 -0.76 -8.35
N VAL A 30 3.31 -0.57 -7.35
CA VAL A 30 2.13 -1.40 -7.17
C VAL A 30 1.07 -0.98 -8.18
N PRO A 31 0.66 -1.87 -9.07
CA PRO A 31 -0.29 -1.49 -10.10
C PRO A 31 -1.67 -1.20 -9.52
N ILE A 32 -2.30 -0.16 -10.07
CA ILE A 32 -3.68 0.16 -9.75
C ILE A 32 -4.50 -0.20 -10.97
N TYR A 33 -5.34 -1.23 -10.84
CA TYR A 33 -6.12 -1.75 -11.94
C TYR A 33 -7.58 -1.43 -11.73
N GLN A 34 -8.16 -0.69 -12.68
CA GLN A 34 -9.56 -0.29 -12.62
C GLN A 34 -9.91 0.41 -11.30
N GLY A 35 -8.99 1.26 -10.84
CA GLY A 35 -9.20 2.00 -9.60
C GLY A 35 -9.07 1.18 -8.34
N ARG A 36 -8.51 -0.03 -8.44
CA ARG A 36 -8.35 -0.91 -7.29
C ARG A 36 -6.91 -1.38 -7.18
N ILE A 37 -6.51 -1.64 -5.96
CA ILE A 37 -5.13 -2.00 -5.64
C ILE A 37 -5.13 -3.42 -5.09
N ASP A 38 -4.16 -4.22 -5.54
CA ASP A 38 -3.98 -5.56 -5.00
C ASP A 38 -3.44 -5.44 -3.57
N LYS A 39 -4.24 -5.86 -2.60
CA LYS A 39 -3.89 -5.72 -1.21
C LYS A 39 -2.61 -6.49 -0.87
N THR A 40 -2.44 -7.67 -1.43
CA THR A 40 -1.27 -8.49 -1.16
C THR A 40 0.00 -7.78 -1.63
N LEU A 41 -0.03 -7.25 -2.84
CA LEU A 41 1.13 -6.52 -3.37
C LEU A 41 1.40 -5.26 -2.58
N PHE A 42 0.34 -4.55 -2.19
CA PHE A 42 0.50 -3.34 -1.40
C PHE A 42 1.12 -3.66 -0.05
N GLN A 43 0.65 -4.71 0.61
CA GLN A 43 1.19 -5.09 1.91
C GLN A 43 2.64 -5.52 1.81
N ALA A 44 2.99 -6.23 0.75
CA ALA A 44 4.38 -6.62 0.55
C ALA A 44 5.26 -5.39 0.36
N SER A 45 4.78 -4.42 -0.41
CA SER A 45 5.51 -3.18 -0.62
C SER A 45 5.61 -2.38 0.67
N LEU A 46 4.54 -2.35 1.44
CA LEU A 46 4.52 -1.64 2.71
C LEU A 46 5.51 -2.25 3.69
N GLU A 47 5.60 -3.57 3.71
CA GLU A 47 6.56 -4.25 4.58
C GLU A 47 7.99 -3.92 4.18
N ALA A 48 8.26 -3.86 2.89
CA ALA A 48 9.59 -3.51 2.42
C ALA A 48 9.96 -2.09 2.84
N VAL A 49 9.02 -1.16 2.68
CA VAL A 49 9.25 0.23 3.12
C VAL A 49 9.38 0.30 4.63
N GLY A 50 8.49 -0.41 5.34
CA GLY A 50 8.53 -0.44 6.79
C GLY A 50 9.81 -1.05 7.31
N ALA A 51 10.28 -2.12 6.69
CA ALA A 51 11.53 -2.74 7.10
C ALA A 51 12.69 -1.78 6.90
N GLY A 52 12.70 -1.07 5.77
CA GLY A 52 13.71 -0.07 5.52
C GLY A 52 13.66 1.05 6.53
N ALA A 53 12.47 1.52 6.84
CA ALA A 53 12.30 2.57 7.83
C ALA A 53 12.74 2.11 9.21
N SER A 54 12.38 0.88 9.55
CA SER A 54 12.80 0.33 10.85
C SER A 54 14.30 0.22 10.93
N ALA A 55 14.92 -0.25 9.86
CA ALA A 55 16.38 -0.37 9.83
C ALA A 55 17.05 0.98 10.00
N SER A 56 16.48 2.01 9.36
CA SER A 56 17.07 3.34 9.44
C SER A 56 16.90 3.95 10.82
N GLN A 57 15.91 3.50 11.56
CA GLN A 57 15.66 4.03 12.90
C GLN A 57 16.45 3.34 13.97
N SER A 58 16.86 2.14 13.72
CA SER A 58 17.60 1.38 14.73
C SER A 58 19.10 1.66 14.70
#